data_691fe4bc9887a4950ba26a5714f9d92e
#
_entry.id   691fe4bc9887a4950ba26a5714f9d92e
#
_cell.length_a   1.000
_cell.length_b   1.000
_cell.length_c   1.000
_cell.angle_alpha   90.00
_cell.angle_beta   90.00
_cell.angle_gamma   90.00
#
_symmetry.space_group_name_H-M   'P 1'
#
loop_
_entity.id
_entity.type
_entity.pdbx_description
1 polymer ?
#
loop_
_entity_poly.entity_id
_entity_poly.type
_entity_poly.pdbx_seq_one_letter_code
_entity_poly.pdbx_strand_id
1 'polypeptide(L)'
;FTMKRLLILIALLIASQYTFAQLTQSDDGRYFDQNKKPYTGLYSEKYPNGNLRIEMNITDGMLDGTYKTYFENGQLNEIRSYKAGKMDGVWETFNDKGVKTAEASFKDGVKHGKWFVWDDAGTMRYDMTYNNGKKSGKWIIYDAQGNILSEKSYE
;
A
#
# COMPACT_ATOMS: atom_id res chain seq x y z
N PHE A 1 -16.29 -65.25 -23.08
CA PHE A 1 -16.04 -64.43 -21.89
C PHE A 1 -15.39 -63.12 -22.32
N THR A 2 -16.17 -62.07 -22.45
CA THR A 2 -15.69 -60.74 -22.82
C THR A 2 -15.32 -59.96 -21.54
N MET A 3 -14.04 -59.79 -21.33
CA MET A 3 -13.55 -58.89 -20.29
C MET A 3 -13.74 -57.41 -20.73
N LYS A 4 -14.68 -56.71 -20.14
CA LYS A 4 -14.79 -55.28 -20.27
C LYS A 4 -13.64 -54.60 -19.50
N ARG A 5 -12.73 -54.00 -20.26
CA ARG A 5 -11.68 -53.14 -19.68
C ARG A 5 -12.33 -51.84 -19.19
N LEU A 6 -12.40 -51.69 -17.88
CA LEU A 6 -12.79 -50.46 -17.23
C LEU A 6 -11.63 -49.48 -17.32
N LEU A 7 -11.71 -48.53 -18.25
CA LEU A 7 -10.82 -47.38 -18.31
C LEU A 7 -11.20 -46.41 -17.19
N ILE A 8 -10.45 -46.43 -16.10
CA ILE A 8 -10.49 -45.40 -15.06
C ILE A 8 -9.73 -44.21 -15.63
N LEU A 9 -10.47 -43.21 -16.10
CA LEU A 9 -9.96 -41.87 -16.37
C LEU A 9 -9.63 -41.22 -15.02
N ILE A 10 -8.38 -41.29 -14.60
CA ILE A 10 -7.86 -40.44 -13.52
C ILE A 10 -7.74 -39.05 -14.13
N ALA A 11 -8.78 -38.22 -13.92
CA ALA A 11 -8.65 -36.78 -14.13
C ALA A 11 -7.65 -36.25 -13.10
N LEU A 12 -6.41 -36.08 -13.52
CA LEU A 12 -5.45 -35.28 -12.76
C LEU A 12 -6.02 -33.86 -12.70
N LEU A 13 -6.71 -33.53 -11.62
CA LEU A 13 -6.91 -32.15 -11.21
C LEU A 13 -5.53 -31.59 -10.89
N ILE A 14 -4.90 -30.97 -11.87
CA ILE A 14 -3.80 -30.05 -11.65
C ILE A 14 -4.47 -28.82 -11.02
N ALA A 15 -4.71 -28.88 -9.70
CA ALA A 15 -4.87 -27.68 -8.92
C ALA A 15 -3.55 -26.92 -9.07
N SER A 16 -3.53 -25.93 -9.94
CA SER A 16 -2.46 -24.94 -9.97
C SER A 16 -2.47 -24.30 -8.59
N GLN A 17 -1.70 -24.86 -7.68
CA GLN A 17 -1.39 -24.23 -6.40
C GLN A 17 -0.59 -23.00 -6.79
N TYR A 18 -1.26 -21.86 -6.93
CA TYR A 18 -0.57 -20.59 -6.84
C TYR A 18 -0.03 -20.51 -5.40
N THR A 19 1.15 -21.09 -5.19
CA THR A 19 1.92 -20.85 -3.99
C THR A 19 2.33 -19.39 -4.06
N PHE A 20 1.53 -18.52 -3.44
CA PHE A 20 2.03 -17.19 -3.13
C PHE A 20 3.33 -17.41 -2.35
N ALA A 21 4.43 -16.83 -2.84
CA ALA A 21 5.71 -16.92 -2.17
C ALA A 21 5.51 -16.41 -0.74
N GLN A 22 5.61 -17.32 0.23
CA GLN A 22 5.52 -16.93 1.63
C GLN A 22 6.82 -16.21 1.96
N LEU A 23 6.74 -14.89 2.11
CA LEU A 23 7.90 -14.10 2.51
C LEU A 23 8.03 -14.10 4.04
N THR A 24 9.25 -14.08 4.52
CA THR A 24 9.57 -13.79 5.91
C THR A 24 10.17 -12.41 6.02
N GLN A 25 9.81 -11.66 7.06
CA GLN A 25 10.38 -10.36 7.34
C GLN A 25 11.31 -10.46 8.56
N SER A 26 12.51 -9.93 8.44
CA SER A 26 13.47 -9.82 9.54
C SER A 26 13.19 -8.59 10.42
N ASP A 27 13.81 -8.53 11.58
CA ASP A 27 13.66 -7.45 12.57
C ASP A 27 14.07 -6.08 12.01
N ASP A 28 15.00 -6.05 11.05
CA ASP A 28 15.41 -4.83 10.33
C ASP A 28 14.49 -4.45 9.17
N GLY A 29 13.36 -5.19 8.99
CA GLY A 29 12.32 -4.91 8.02
C GLY A 29 12.58 -5.46 6.63
N ARG A 30 13.62 -6.26 6.39
CA ARG A 30 13.91 -6.87 5.10
C ARG A 30 13.07 -8.11 4.83
N TYR A 31 12.73 -8.35 3.57
CA TYR A 31 11.94 -9.48 3.09
C TYR A 31 12.82 -10.55 2.47
N PHE A 32 12.57 -11.79 2.83
CA PHE A 32 13.31 -12.97 2.36
C PHE A 32 12.37 -14.02 1.81
N ASP A 33 12.82 -14.74 0.79
CA ASP A 33 12.13 -15.90 0.24
C ASP A 33 12.27 -17.13 1.17
N GLN A 34 11.66 -18.25 0.77
CA GLN A 34 11.71 -19.52 1.50
C GLN A 34 13.13 -20.10 1.64
N ASN A 35 14.05 -19.69 0.77
CA ASN A 35 15.47 -20.09 0.80
C ASN A 35 16.33 -19.12 1.60
N LYS A 36 15.72 -18.18 2.33
CA LYS A 36 16.40 -17.13 3.11
C LYS A 36 17.27 -16.20 2.25
N LYS A 37 16.93 -16.04 0.98
CA LYS A 37 17.55 -15.04 0.10
C LYS A 37 16.74 -13.76 0.11
N PRO A 38 17.38 -12.57 0.04
CA PRO A 38 16.67 -11.32 -0.14
C PRO A 38 15.74 -11.39 -1.36
N TYR A 39 14.47 -11.06 -1.15
CA TYR A 39 13.48 -11.16 -2.23
C TYR A 39 13.57 -9.96 -3.17
N THR A 40 13.40 -10.20 -4.47
CA THR A 40 13.23 -9.15 -5.48
C THR A 40 12.05 -9.52 -6.37
N GLY A 41 11.09 -8.63 -6.49
CA GLY A 41 9.90 -8.80 -7.32
C GLY A 41 8.65 -8.13 -6.76
N LEU A 42 7.57 -8.32 -7.49
CA LEU A 42 6.23 -7.95 -7.03
C LEU A 42 5.72 -9.06 -6.09
N TYR A 43 5.31 -8.67 -4.89
CA TYR A 43 4.63 -9.54 -3.94
C TYR A 43 3.18 -9.12 -3.79
N SER A 44 2.27 -10.08 -3.68
CA SER A 44 0.87 -9.79 -3.42
C SER A 44 0.25 -10.82 -2.49
N GLU A 45 -0.73 -10.37 -1.72
CA GLU A 45 -1.59 -11.19 -0.88
C GLU A 45 -3.05 -10.92 -1.21
N LYS A 46 -3.91 -11.90 -0.96
CA LYS A 46 -5.34 -11.79 -1.18
C LYS A 46 -6.13 -12.06 0.09
N TYR A 47 -7.30 -11.48 0.16
CA TYR A 47 -8.34 -11.86 1.10
C TYR A 47 -8.93 -13.24 0.75
N PRO A 48 -9.65 -13.91 1.69
CA PRO A 48 -10.33 -15.18 1.42
C PRO A 48 -11.35 -15.10 0.25
N ASN A 49 -11.93 -13.93 -0.01
CA ASN A 49 -12.84 -13.69 -1.13
C ASN A 49 -12.14 -13.54 -2.48
N GLY A 50 -10.80 -13.60 -2.54
CA GLY A 50 -9.98 -13.50 -3.74
C GLY A 50 -9.54 -12.10 -4.12
N ASN A 51 -10.08 -11.05 -3.50
CA ASN A 51 -9.65 -9.68 -3.73
C ASN A 51 -8.22 -9.46 -3.20
N LEU A 52 -7.47 -8.56 -3.86
CA LEU A 52 -6.15 -8.16 -3.36
C LEU A 52 -6.29 -7.54 -1.96
N ARG A 53 -5.34 -7.87 -1.09
CA ARG A 53 -5.16 -7.29 0.25
C ARG A 53 -3.95 -6.39 0.31
N ILE A 54 -2.83 -6.87 -0.23
CA ILE A 54 -1.54 -6.16 -0.27
C ILE A 54 -0.90 -6.42 -1.63
N GLU A 55 -0.23 -5.40 -2.16
CA GLU A 55 0.67 -5.47 -3.31
C GLU A 55 1.87 -4.59 -3.02
N MET A 56 3.10 -5.12 -3.16
CA MET A 56 4.32 -4.37 -2.89
C MET A 56 5.47 -4.74 -3.81
N ASN A 57 6.24 -3.73 -4.21
CA ASN A 57 7.47 -3.90 -4.95
C ASN A 57 8.64 -4.01 -3.98
N ILE A 58 9.46 -5.02 -4.16
CA ILE A 58 10.61 -5.31 -3.32
C ILE A 58 11.83 -5.48 -4.20
N THR A 59 12.95 -4.87 -3.82
CA THR A 59 14.25 -5.03 -4.46
C THR A 59 15.28 -5.34 -3.39
N ASP A 60 16.00 -6.45 -3.54
CA ASP A 60 17.04 -6.91 -2.62
C ASP A 60 16.58 -6.92 -1.14
N GLY A 61 15.36 -7.42 -0.93
CA GLY A 61 14.72 -7.50 0.39
C GLY A 61 14.14 -6.19 0.92
N MET A 62 14.27 -5.08 0.23
CA MET A 62 13.76 -3.77 0.67
C MET A 62 12.57 -3.33 -0.18
N LEU A 63 11.61 -2.65 0.44
CA LEU A 63 10.55 -1.96 -0.30
C LEU A 63 11.19 -0.94 -1.25
N ASP A 64 10.89 -1.03 -2.55
CA ASP A 64 11.40 -0.13 -3.58
C ASP A 64 10.35 0.01 -4.70
N GLY A 65 9.73 1.16 -4.80
CA GLY A 65 8.55 1.42 -5.61
C GLY A 65 7.27 1.55 -4.77
N THR A 66 6.16 1.01 -5.25
CA THR A 66 4.86 1.17 -4.60
C THR A 66 4.55 0.04 -3.62
N TYR A 67 3.93 0.41 -2.51
CA TYR A 67 3.25 -0.47 -1.57
C TYR A 67 1.78 -0.07 -1.55
N LYS A 68 0.88 -1.01 -1.79
CA LYS A 68 -0.57 -0.77 -1.82
C LYS A 68 -1.28 -1.72 -0.88
N THR A 69 -2.29 -1.22 -0.21
CA THR A 69 -3.27 -2.03 0.52
C THR A 69 -4.67 -1.78 -0.01
N TYR A 70 -5.53 -2.76 0.13
CA TYR A 70 -6.90 -2.70 -0.35
C TYR A 70 -7.86 -3.09 0.77
N PHE A 71 -9.06 -2.57 0.72
CA PHE A 71 -10.19 -3.06 1.52
C PHE A 71 -10.68 -4.41 0.99
N GLU A 72 -11.39 -5.17 1.82
CA GLU A 72 -11.94 -6.47 1.43
C GLU A 72 -12.95 -6.39 0.28
N ASN A 73 -13.60 -5.23 0.09
CA ASN A 73 -14.46 -4.94 -1.06
C ASN A 73 -13.67 -4.68 -2.37
N GLY A 74 -12.33 -4.74 -2.35
CA GLY A 74 -11.45 -4.51 -3.49
C GLY A 74 -11.08 -3.06 -3.75
N GLN A 75 -11.65 -2.10 -3.01
CA GLN A 75 -11.28 -0.69 -3.10
C GLN A 75 -9.88 -0.45 -2.56
N LEU A 76 -9.15 0.46 -3.20
CA LEU A 76 -7.84 0.90 -2.72
C LEU A 76 -7.99 1.59 -1.36
N ASN A 77 -7.18 1.16 -0.38
CA ASN A 77 -7.12 1.76 0.94
C ASN A 77 -5.93 2.73 1.06
N GLU A 78 -4.76 2.31 0.56
CA GLU A 78 -3.54 3.10 0.74
C GLU A 78 -2.54 2.84 -0.39
N ILE A 79 -1.81 3.90 -0.78
CA ILE A 79 -0.60 3.81 -1.62
C ILE A 79 0.52 4.51 -0.89
N ARG A 80 1.68 3.85 -0.79
CA ARG A 80 2.93 4.43 -0.30
C ARG A 80 4.02 4.25 -1.35
N SER A 81 4.87 5.26 -1.49
CA SER A 81 6.06 5.18 -2.34
C SER A 81 7.30 4.99 -1.49
N TYR A 82 8.16 4.07 -1.90
CA TYR A 82 9.40 3.73 -1.23
C TYR A 82 10.59 3.78 -2.18
N LYS A 83 11.75 4.10 -1.63
CA LYS A 83 13.04 3.99 -2.29
C LYS A 83 14.06 3.39 -1.32
N ALA A 84 14.62 2.23 -1.68
CA ALA A 84 15.59 1.52 -0.85
C ALA A 84 15.15 1.38 0.62
N GLY A 85 13.90 0.98 0.87
CA GLY A 85 13.33 0.76 2.20
C GLY A 85 12.84 2.02 2.93
N LYS A 86 13.05 3.22 2.39
CA LYS A 86 12.61 4.48 2.98
C LYS A 86 11.40 5.04 2.26
N MET A 87 10.46 5.66 2.98
CA MET A 87 9.38 6.42 2.35
C MET A 87 9.98 7.56 1.52
N ASP A 88 9.68 7.58 0.22
CA ASP A 88 10.16 8.60 -0.73
C ASP A 88 9.08 8.80 -1.79
N GLY A 89 8.54 10.02 -1.90
CA GLY A 89 7.40 10.34 -2.73
C GLY A 89 6.11 10.51 -1.96
N VAL A 90 4.99 10.14 -2.57
CA VAL A 90 3.64 10.42 -2.03
C VAL A 90 3.09 9.18 -1.33
N TRP A 91 2.40 9.44 -0.23
CA TRP A 91 1.56 8.52 0.50
C TRP A 91 0.12 9.03 0.44
N GLU A 92 -0.79 8.21 -0.04
CA GLU A 92 -2.22 8.52 -0.16
C GLU A 92 -3.05 7.51 0.60
N THR A 93 -4.12 7.96 1.26
CA THR A 93 -5.12 7.11 1.90
C THR A 93 -6.51 7.40 1.36
N PHE A 94 -7.35 6.37 1.34
CA PHE A 94 -8.71 6.41 0.82
C PHE A 94 -9.65 5.74 1.82
N ASN A 95 -10.90 6.14 1.87
CA ASN A 95 -11.92 5.39 2.57
C ASN A 95 -12.48 4.23 1.72
N ASP A 96 -13.36 3.41 2.30
CA ASP A 96 -13.96 2.25 1.66
C ASP A 96 -14.92 2.57 0.50
N LYS A 97 -15.19 3.87 0.27
CA LYS A 97 -15.95 4.40 -0.87
C LYS A 97 -15.05 4.95 -1.98
N GLY A 98 -13.71 4.89 -1.79
CA GLY A 98 -12.73 5.37 -2.75
C GLY A 98 -12.49 6.90 -2.69
N VAL A 99 -12.98 7.58 -1.66
CA VAL A 99 -12.70 9.01 -1.45
C VAL A 99 -11.32 9.15 -0.81
N LYS A 100 -10.46 9.99 -1.40
CA LYS A 100 -9.14 10.32 -0.83
C LYS A 100 -9.34 11.06 0.50
N THR A 101 -8.70 10.57 1.57
CA THR A 101 -8.80 11.14 2.92
C THR A 101 -7.51 11.78 3.40
N ALA A 102 -6.35 11.37 2.86
CA ALA A 102 -5.09 12.04 3.12
C ALA A 102 -4.10 11.91 1.96
N GLU A 103 -3.20 12.87 1.88
CA GLU A 103 -2.02 12.84 1.02
C GLU A 103 -0.84 13.42 1.80
N ALA A 104 0.29 12.73 1.80
CA ALA A 104 1.48 13.11 2.53
C ALA A 104 2.72 12.90 1.66
N SER A 105 3.62 13.88 1.62
CA SER A 105 4.86 13.78 0.87
C SER A 105 6.05 13.52 1.79
N PHE A 106 6.93 12.64 1.34
CA PHE A 106 8.14 12.23 2.04
C PHE A 106 9.36 12.31 1.12
N LYS A 107 10.52 12.51 1.72
CA LYS A 107 11.83 12.41 1.08
C LYS A 107 12.80 11.72 2.03
N ASP A 108 13.43 10.63 1.59
CA ASP A 108 14.39 9.84 2.40
C ASP A 108 13.84 9.45 3.79
N GLY A 109 12.54 9.15 3.90
CA GLY A 109 11.86 8.79 5.15
C GLY A 109 11.41 9.96 6.02
N VAL A 110 11.65 11.21 5.59
CA VAL A 110 11.34 12.42 6.36
C VAL A 110 10.17 13.16 5.71
N LYS A 111 9.27 13.74 6.51
CA LYS A 111 8.19 14.60 6.02
C LYS A 111 8.76 15.75 5.20
N HIS A 112 8.33 15.87 3.94
CA HIS A 112 8.81 16.91 3.03
C HIS A 112 7.76 17.21 1.96
N GLY A 113 7.45 18.50 1.74
CA GLY A 113 6.44 18.92 0.77
C GLY A 113 5.04 19.04 1.36
N LYS A 114 4.03 18.90 0.53
CA LYS A 114 2.62 19.09 0.88
C LYS A 114 2.03 17.91 1.64
N TRP A 115 1.11 18.25 2.55
CA TRP A 115 0.33 17.32 3.34
C TRP A 115 -1.11 17.82 3.39
N PHE A 116 -2.02 17.00 2.90
CA PHE A 116 -3.45 17.32 2.83
C PHE A 116 -4.25 16.29 3.62
N VAL A 117 -5.34 16.73 4.24
CA VAL A 117 -6.34 15.85 4.85
C VAL A 117 -7.72 16.32 4.41
N TRP A 118 -8.54 15.36 3.99
CA TRP A 118 -9.95 15.54 3.65
C TRP A 118 -10.82 14.71 4.61
N ASP A 119 -12.05 15.12 4.77
CA ASP A 119 -13.05 14.29 5.46
C ASP A 119 -13.62 13.20 4.53
N ASP A 120 -14.51 12.35 5.05
CA ASP A 120 -15.10 11.24 4.30
C ASP A 120 -15.98 11.69 3.12
N ALA A 121 -16.39 12.96 3.08
CA ALA A 121 -17.12 13.57 1.97
C ALA A 121 -16.17 14.16 0.90
N GLY A 122 -14.85 14.18 1.15
CA GLY A 122 -13.86 14.78 0.27
C GLY A 122 -13.66 16.29 0.48
N THR A 123 -14.21 16.87 1.56
CA THR A 123 -13.96 18.26 1.89
C THR A 123 -12.59 18.42 2.53
N MET A 124 -11.75 19.32 1.99
CA MET A 124 -10.43 19.60 2.56
C MET A 124 -10.55 20.15 3.98
N ARG A 125 -9.79 19.58 4.91
CA ARG A 125 -9.77 19.96 6.32
C ARG A 125 -8.42 20.54 6.73
N TYR A 126 -7.31 20.11 6.10
CA TYR A 126 -5.97 20.59 6.39
C TYR A 126 -5.15 20.72 5.11
N ASP A 127 -4.47 21.87 4.92
CA ASP A 127 -3.38 22.09 3.96
C ASP A 127 -2.13 22.50 4.75
N MET A 128 -1.11 21.64 4.68
CA MET A 128 0.10 21.76 5.48
C MET A 128 1.32 21.60 4.59
N THR A 129 2.43 22.19 5.00
CA THR A 129 3.71 22.01 4.33
C THR A 129 4.77 21.64 5.36
N TYR A 130 5.64 20.72 4.98
CA TYR A 130 6.82 20.33 5.74
C TYR A 130 8.09 20.53 4.92
N ASN A 131 9.17 20.90 5.57
CA ASN A 131 10.51 20.95 5.00
C ASN A 131 11.46 20.19 5.94
N ASN A 132 12.02 19.06 5.47
CA ASN A 132 12.92 18.21 6.23
C ASN A 132 12.42 17.91 7.66
N GLY A 133 11.17 17.49 7.79
CA GLY A 133 10.52 17.11 9.05
C GLY A 133 9.96 18.27 9.88
N LYS A 134 10.28 19.51 9.54
CA LYS A 134 9.80 20.71 10.25
C LYS A 134 8.58 21.29 9.55
N LYS A 135 7.67 21.89 10.32
CA LYS A 135 6.58 22.69 9.79
C LYS A 135 7.15 23.87 9.01
N SER A 136 6.59 24.15 7.83
CA SER A 136 7.06 25.20 6.93
C SER A 136 5.90 25.83 6.17
N GLY A 137 6.07 27.07 5.76
CA GLY A 137 5.09 27.77 4.96
C GLY A 137 3.74 27.96 5.68
N LYS A 138 2.68 28.15 4.91
CA LYS A 138 1.34 28.37 5.42
C LYS A 138 0.65 27.05 5.74
N TRP A 139 0.08 26.93 6.93
CA TRP A 139 -0.81 25.84 7.36
C TRP A 139 -2.22 26.38 7.48
N ILE A 140 -3.18 25.72 6.87
CA ILE A 140 -4.57 26.15 6.81
C ILE A 140 -5.44 25.02 7.35
N ILE A 141 -6.39 25.38 8.20
CA ILE A 141 -7.45 24.51 8.71
C ILE A 141 -8.77 25.01 8.14
N TYR A 142 -9.57 24.09 7.62
CA TYR A 142 -10.89 24.38 7.05
C TYR A 142 -12.01 23.79 7.92
N ASP A 143 -13.16 24.45 7.93
CA ASP A 143 -14.39 23.92 8.52
C ASP A 143 -15.03 22.83 7.63
N ALA A 144 -16.16 22.28 8.04
CA ALA A 144 -16.88 21.26 7.30
C ALA A 144 -17.49 21.77 5.98
N GLN A 145 -17.62 23.08 5.81
CA GLN A 145 -18.12 23.74 4.61
C GLN A 145 -17.00 24.16 3.65
N GLY A 146 -15.72 23.90 4.02
CA GLY A 146 -14.54 24.25 3.24
C GLY A 146 -14.09 25.71 3.41
N ASN A 147 -14.64 26.46 4.40
CA ASN A 147 -14.18 27.81 4.70
C ASN A 147 -12.93 27.75 5.58
N ILE A 148 -12.06 28.76 5.49
CA ILE A 148 -10.88 28.85 6.34
C ILE A 148 -11.31 29.13 7.78
N LEU A 149 -10.98 28.18 8.67
CA LEU A 149 -11.21 28.31 10.11
C LEU A 149 -10.00 28.94 10.81
N SER A 150 -8.79 28.61 10.35
CA SER A 150 -7.54 29.10 10.94
C SER A 150 -6.41 29.00 9.93
N GLU A 151 -5.46 29.92 9.98
CA GLU A 151 -4.20 29.82 9.25
C GLU A 151 -3.02 30.27 10.13
N LYS A 152 -1.86 29.64 9.91
CA LYS A 152 -0.61 29.97 10.59
C LYS A 152 0.56 29.77 9.64
N SER A 153 1.50 30.73 9.64
CA SER A 153 2.75 30.63 8.88
C SER A 153 3.89 30.13 9.78
N TYR A 154 4.74 29.31 9.20
CA TYR A 154 5.95 28.77 9.82
C TYR A 154 7.16 29.10 8.93
N GLU A 155 8.24 29.53 9.53
CA GLU A 155 9.52 29.83 8.87
C GLU A 155 10.37 28.58 8.68
#